data_058c151d0bbdb6a7741c4d22ba936afd
#
_entry.id   058c151d0bbdb6a7741c4d22ba936afd
#
_cell.length_a   1.000
_cell.length_b   1.000
_cell.length_c   1.000
_cell.angle_alpha   90.00
_cell.angle_beta   90.00
_cell.angle_gamma   90.00
#
_symmetry.space_group_name_H-M   'P 1'
#
loop_
_entity.id
_entity.type
_entity.pdbx_description
1 polymer ?
#
loop_
_entity_poly.entity_id
_entity_poly.type
_entity_poly.pdbx_seq_one_letter_code
_entity_poly.pdbx_strand_id
1 'polypeptide(L)'
;VLAEPQLLEDVDFSKPLPSLPASVKTSLTFPVTTSSITNAQKGFERAFAEERQLQSLLLDEQGKKMDAAATASVIGAKLSGLAMWPTLVCDGSEGTLIVSRGRNGEAQKSHWQTVLQLMSDEPLAVEPGDSVSFDFEARPEKAVTKATTYKLGGGVQRG
;
A
#
# COMPACT_ATOMS: atom_id res chain seq x y z
N VAL A 1 7.06 -1.08 -4.08
CA VAL A 1 6.17 0.06 -3.78
C VAL A 1 6.42 1.15 -4.80
N LEU A 2 5.37 1.67 -5.44
CA LEU A 2 5.47 2.69 -6.50
C LEU A 2 5.51 4.13 -5.96
N ALA A 3 5.11 4.35 -4.71
CA ALA A 3 5.03 5.69 -4.15
C ALA A 3 5.37 5.71 -2.66
N GLU A 4 5.78 6.89 -2.17
CA GLU A 4 5.98 7.12 -0.74
C GLU A 4 4.65 7.03 0.01
N PRO A 5 4.65 6.51 1.25
CA PRO A 5 3.46 6.45 2.08
C PRO A 5 2.87 7.83 2.36
N GLN A 6 1.55 7.90 2.39
CA GLN A 6 0.80 9.09 2.79
C GLN A 6 -0.13 8.74 3.96
N LEU A 7 -0.36 9.71 4.84
CA LEU A 7 -1.31 9.55 5.93
C LEU A 7 -2.73 9.50 5.40
N LEU A 8 -3.45 8.44 5.73
CA LEU A 8 -4.84 8.24 5.32
C LEU A 8 -5.81 8.73 6.41
N GLU A 9 -5.57 8.36 7.64
CA GLU A 9 -6.39 8.67 8.80
C GLU A 9 -5.50 8.81 10.03
N ASP A 10 -5.76 9.83 10.87
CA ASP A 10 -5.10 10.04 12.14
C ASP A 10 -6.11 10.00 13.27
N VAL A 11 -5.88 9.14 14.26
CA VAL A 11 -6.76 8.97 15.42
C VAL A 11 -5.97 9.23 16.69
N ASP A 12 -6.29 10.32 17.39
CA ASP A 12 -5.68 10.69 18.66
C ASP A 12 -6.45 10.06 19.83
N PHE A 13 -5.93 8.97 20.37
CA PHE A 13 -6.52 8.25 21.51
C PHE A 13 -6.30 8.96 22.86
N SER A 14 -5.49 10.01 22.92
CA SER A 14 -5.30 10.81 24.14
C SER A 14 -6.49 11.72 24.43
N LYS A 15 -7.32 11.98 23.44
CA LYS A 15 -8.53 12.79 23.54
C LYS A 15 -9.76 11.93 23.74
N PRO A 16 -10.76 12.40 24.50
CA PRO A 16 -12.09 11.75 24.50
C PRO A 16 -12.53 11.60 23.05
N LEU A 17 -12.94 10.39 22.67
CA LEU A 17 -13.52 10.18 21.34
C LEU A 17 -14.64 11.20 21.16
N PRO A 18 -14.48 12.20 20.26
CA PRO A 18 -15.57 13.10 19.96
C PRO A 18 -16.74 12.27 19.47
N SER A 19 -17.93 12.83 19.47
CA SER A 19 -19.05 12.24 18.74
C SER A 19 -18.51 11.96 17.32
N LEU A 20 -18.30 10.68 17.02
CA LEU A 20 -17.67 10.25 15.78
C LEU A 20 -18.33 10.98 14.61
N PRO A 21 -17.57 11.61 13.72
CA PRO A 21 -18.15 12.23 12.55
C PRO A 21 -18.94 11.18 11.76
N ALA A 22 -19.98 11.61 11.06
CA ALA A 22 -20.80 10.71 10.26
C ALA A 22 -19.98 9.97 9.19
N SER A 23 -18.93 10.59 8.71
CA SER A 23 -17.90 9.99 7.84
C SER A 23 -16.64 10.84 7.82
N VAL A 24 -15.51 10.19 7.55
CA VAL A 24 -14.23 10.84 7.24
C VAL A 24 -13.93 10.54 5.78
N LYS A 25 -13.60 11.59 5.00
CA LYS A 25 -13.22 11.46 3.59
C LYS A 25 -11.83 12.01 3.39
N THR A 26 -11.02 11.25 2.67
CA THR A 26 -9.65 11.62 2.32
C THR A 26 -9.40 11.26 0.87
N SER A 27 -8.80 12.18 0.11
CA SER A 27 -8.34 11.91 -1.26
C SER A 27 -6.82 11.93 -1.27
N LEU A 28 -6.23 10.89 -1.84
CA LEU A 28 -4.80 10.73 -1.98
C LEU A 28 -4.44 10.73 -3.46
N THR A 29 -3.33 11.35 -3.82
CA THR A 29 -2.80 11.34 -5.18
C THR A 29 -1.32 11.03 -5.15
N PHE A 30 -0.91 10.08 -5.98
CA PHE A 30 0.46 9.60 -6.08
C PHE A 30 0.96 9.80 -7.52
N PRO A 31 1.92 10.70 -7.74
CA PRO A 31 2.53 10.84 -9.05
C PRO A 31 3.39 9.62 -9.38
N VAL A 32 3.27 9.11 -10.59
CA VAL A 32 4.13 8.06 -11.12
C VAL A 32 5.31 8.71 -11.83
N THR A 33 6.50 8.47 -11.31
CA THR A 33 7.75 9.00 -11.86
C THR A 33 8.66 7.86 -12.32
N THR A 34 9.66 8.18 -13.14
CA THR A 34 10.71 7.22 -13.49
C THR A 34 11.37 6.64 -12.24
N SER A 35 11.60 7.47 -11.22
CA SER A 35 12.19 7.03 -9.95
C SER A 35 11.27 6.05 -9.20
N SER A 36 9.95 6.30 -9.18
CA SER A 36 8.99 5.38 -8.53
C SER A 36 9.02 4.00 -9.18
N ILE A 37 9.02 3.94 -10.50
CA ILE A 37 9.10 2.67 -11.24
C ILE A 37 10.42 1.96 -10.97
N THR A 38 11.54 2.69 -11.05
CA THR A 38 12.87 2.12 -10.76
C THR A 38 12.98 1.59 -9.33
N ASN A 39 12.42 2.30 -8.35
CA ASN A 39 12.40 1.86 -6.95
C ASN A 39 11.53 0.61 -6.76
N ALA A 40 10.39 0.53 -7.45
CA ALA A 40 9.54 -0.66 -7.43
C ALA A 40 10.25 -1.88 -8.02
N GLN A 41 10.97 -1.71 -9.14
CA GLN A 41 11.78 -2.76 -9.77
C GLN A 41 12.87 -3.28 -8.81
N LYS A 42 13.67 -2.37 -8.24
CA LYS A 42 14.72 -2.73 -7.28
C LYS A 42 14.17 -3.41 -6.03
N GLY A 43 13.01 -2.95 -5.54
CA GLY A 43 12.32 -3.55 -4.41
C GLY A 43 11.87 -4.97 -4.70
N PHE A 44 11.37 -5.23 -5.90
CA PHE A 44 11.01 -6.57 -6.34
C PHE A 44 12.23 -7.49 -6.47
N GLU A 45 13.31 -7.02 -7.12
CA GLU A 45 14.54 -7.79 -7.27
C GLU A 45 15.11 -8.22 -5.91
N ARG A 46 15.11 -7.30 -4.93
CA ARG A 46 15.54 -7.59 -3.57
C ARG A 46 14.63 -8.64 -2.91
N ALA A 47 13.32 -8.45 -2.95
CA ALA A 47 12.38 -9.40 -2.38
C ALA A 47 12.49 -10.78 -3.05
N PHE A 48 12.69 -10.82 -4.36
CA PHE A 48 12.91 -12.07 -5.11
C PHE A 48 14.19 -12.79 -4.68
N ALA A 49 15.25 -12.04 -4.40
CA ALA A 49 16.52 -12.63 -3.94
C ALA A 49 16.42 -13.19 -2.51
N GLU A 50 15.64 -12.53 -1.65
CA GLU A 50 15.52 -12.86 -0.23
C GLU A 50 14.47 -13.96 0.06
N GLU A 51 13.40 -14.05 -0.75
CA GLU A 51 12.25 -14.91 -0.48
C GLU A 51 12.20 -16.14 -1.40
N ARG A 52 12.60 -17.30 -0.85
CA ARG A 52 12.56 -18.58 -1.59
C ARG A 52 11.17 -18.96 -2.11
N GLN A 53 10.11 -18.60 -1.40
CA GLN A 53 8.74 -18.87 -1.83
C GLN A 53 8.41 -18.09 -3.10
N LEU A 54 8.81 -16.83 -3.18
CA LEU A 54 8.59 -16.00 -4.37
C LEU A 54 9.29 -16.61 -5.59
N GLN A 55 10.53 -17.12 -5.40
CA GLN A 55 11.29 -17.79 -6.46
C GLN A 55 10.61 -19.07 -6.98
N SER A 56 9.86 -19.76 -6.12
CA SER A 56 9.15 -21.00 -6.51
C SER A 56 7.80 -20.73 -7.20
N LEU A 57 7.23 -19.55 -7.01
CA LEU A 57 5.94 -19.18 -7.60
C LEU A 57 6.07 -18.55 -8.99
N LEU A 58 7.24 -17.97 -9.30
CA LEU A 58 7.48 -17.29 -10.56
C LEU A 58 8.18 -18.23 -11.56
N LEU A 59 7.37 -19.06 -12.18
CA LEU A 59 7.76 -19.93 -13.28
C LEU A 59 7.10 -19.42 -14.57
N ASP A 60 7.80 -19.56 -15.69
CA ASP A 60 7.21 -19.33 -17.00
C ASP A 60 6.23 -20.46 -17.40
N GLU A 61 5.58 -20.32 -18.54
CA GLU A 61 4.63 -21.32 -19.06
C GLU A 61 5.22 -22.72 -19.24
N GLN A 62 6.56 -22.81 -19.34
CA GLN A 62 7.31 -24.07 -19.47
C GLN A 62 7.81 -24.60 -18.11
N GLY A 63 7.45 -23.94 -16.99
CA GLY A 63 7.89 -24.31 -15.65
C GLY A 63 9.37 -23.97 -15.35
N LYS A 64 10.00 -23.14 -16.17
CA LYS A 64 11.34 -22.64 -15.96
C LYS A 64 11.30 -21.39 -15.05
N LYS A 65 12.28 -21.23 -14.18
CA LYS A 65 12.42 -20.05 -13.34
C LYS A 65 12.53 -18.79 -14.19
N MET A 66 11.68 -17.79 -13.90
CA MET A 66 11.74 -16.50 -14.55
C MET A 66 13.01 -15.75 -14.12
N ASP A 67 13.54 -14.97 -15.03
CA ASP A 67 14.63 -14.04 -14.74
C ASP A 67 14.11 -12.89 -13.87
N ALA A 68 14.78 -12.63 -12.73
CA ALA A 68 14.35 -11.65 -11.77
C ALA A 68 14.31 -10.23 -12.33
N ALA A 69 15.33 -9.84 -13.11
CA ALA A 69 15.40 -8.49 -13.68
C ALA A 69 14.36 -8.29 -14.78
N ALA A 70 14.16 -9.29 -15.65
CA ALA A 70 13.12 -9.23 -16.67
C ALA A 70 11.72 -9.16 -16.04
N THR A 71 11.47 -9.95 -14.99
CA THR A 71 10.20 -9.92 -14.25
C THR A 71 10.00 -8.58 -13.53
N ALA A 72 11.04 -8.06 -12.86
CA ALA A 72 11.01 -6.76 -12.20
C ALA A 72 10.69 -5.63 -13.18
N SER A 73 11.25 -5.68 -14.39
CA SER A 73 10.99 -4.69 -15.44
C SER A 73 9.49 -4.63 -15.81
N VAL A 74 8.83 -5.77 -15.88
CA VAL A 74 7.39 -5.84 -16.21
C VAL A 74 6.53 -5.45 -15.01
N ILE A 75 6.83 -6.00 -13.82
CA ILE A 75 6.01 -5.80 -12.61
C ILE A 75 6.16 -4.38 -12.06
N GLY A 76 7.36 -3.80 -12.14
CA GLY A 76 7.65 -2.46 -11.61
C GLY A 76 6.86 -1.33 -12.27
N ALA A 77 6.37 -1.56 -13.48
CA ALA A 77 5.50 -0.63 -14.22
C ALA A 77 4.01 -1.02 -14.14
N LYS A 78 3.62 -1.83 -13.15
CA LYS A 78 2.24 -2.26 -12.96
C LYS A 78 1.74 -1.90 -11.57
N LEU A 79 0.51 -1.39 -11.50
CA LEU A 79 -0.22 -1.06 -10.29
C LEU A 79 -1.26 -2.15 -10.02
N SER A 80 -1.17 -2.82 -8.88
CA SER A 80 -2.16 -3.81 -8.45
C SER A 80 -3.21 -3.23 -7.52
N GLY A 81 -2.83 -2.24 -6.69
CA GLY A 81 -3.73 -1.66 -5.71
C GLY A 81 -3.05 -0.78 -4.68
N LEU A 82 -3.77 -0.52 -3.61
CA LEU A 82 -3.32 0.28 -2.46
C LEU A 82 -3.00 -0.64 -1.27
N ALA A 83 -1.80 -0.49 -0.72
CA ALA A 83 -1.43 -1.12 0.54
C ALA A 83 -1.68 -0.15 1.70
N MET A 84 -2.44 -0.58 2.71
CA MET A 84 -2.74 0.19 3.92
C MET A 84 -2.23 -0.56 5.14
N TRP A 85 -1.61 0.15 6.06
CA TRP A 85 -1.13 -0.43 7.32
C TRP A 85 -1.22 0.58 8.46
N PRO A 86 -1.49 0.13 9.70
CA PRO A 86 -1.52 1.00 10.85
C PRO A 86 -0.11 1.35 11.33
N THR A 87 0.00 2.54 11.89
CA THR A 87 1.14 2.98 12.69
C THR A 87 0.62 3.49 14.03
N LEU A 88 1.13 2.98 15.15
CA LEU A 88 0.77 3.43 16.48
C LEU A 88 1.95 4.20 17.09
N VAL A 89 1.69 5.44 17.52
CA VAL A 89 2.61 6.27 18.29
C VAL A 89 2.18 6.20 19.75
N CYS A 90 3.02 5.62 20.62
CA CYS A 90 2.62 5.32 21.99
C CYS A 90 2.85 6.49 22.96
N ASP A 91 3.85 7.33 22.71
CA ASP A 91 4.28 8.39 23.63
C ASP A 91 4.44 9.76 22.97
N GLY A 92 3.98 9.90 21.74
CA GLY A 92 4.16 11.12 20.97
C GLY A 92 5.57 11.31 20.38
N SER A 93 6.46 10.34 20.56
CA SER A 93 7.81 10.34 20.00
C SER A 93 7.98 9.28 18.91
N GLU A 94 8.81 9.57 17.92
CA GLU A 94 9.13 8.59 16.86
C GLU A 94 9.89 7.35 17.41
N GLY A 95 10.39 7.41 18.65
CA GLY A 95 11.11 6.31 19.28
C GLY A 95 10.22 5.14 19.71
N THR A 96 8.91 5.37 19.88
CA THR A 96 7.97 4.34 20.35
C THR A 96 6.89 4.05 19.31
N LEU A 97 7.32 3.74 18.08
CA LEU A 97 6.46 3.40 16.97
C LEU A 97 6.23 1.88 16.91
N ILE A 98 4.98 1.49 16.76
CA ILE A 98 4.58 0.14 16.37
C ILE A 98 4.04 0.23 14.95
N VAL A 99 4.76 -0.35 14.01
CA VAL A 99 4.40 -0.34 12.60
C VAL A 99 4.37 -1.76 12.03
N SER A 100 3.49 -2.01 11.10
CA SER A 100 3.47 -3.27 10.37
C SER A 100 4.35 -3.22 9.10
N ARG A 101 4.69 -2.01 8.67
CA ARG A 101 5.64 -1.77 7.58
C ARG A 101 6.55 -0.59 7.89
N GLY A 102 7.78 -0.68 7.46
CA GLY A 102 8.74 0.41 7.56
C GLY A 102 8.45 1.54 6.56
N ARG A 103 9.26 2.60 6.66
CA ARG A 103 9.10 3.83 5.87
C ARG A 103 9.10 3.58 4.35
N ASN A 104 9.85 2.57 3.89
CA ASN A 104 9.95 2.20 2.48
C ASN A 104 9.01 1.04 2.10
N GLY A 105 8.04 0.70 2.95
CA GLY A 105 7.09 -0.37 2.71
C GLY A 105 7.62 -1.78 2.99
N GLU A 106 8.85 -1.91 3.56
CA GLU A 106 9.39 -3.19 3.98
C GLU A 106 8.58 -3.80 5.12
N ALA A 107 8.45 -5.15 5.12
CA ALA A 107 7.72 -5.85 6.18
C ALA A 107 8.42 -5.71 7.52
N GLN A 108 7.67 -5.43 8.56
CA GLN A 108 8.12 -5.37 9.95
C GLN A 108 7.56 -6.57 10.73
N LYS A 109 8.31 -7.05 11.72
CA LYS A 109 7.81 -8.06 12.66
C LYS A 109 6.76 -7.43 13.57
N SER A 110 5.50 -7.50 13.16
CA SER A 110 4.37 -6.95 13.88
C SER A 110 3.18 -7.90 13.74
N HIS A 111 2.31 -7.94 14.73
CA HIS A 111 1.02 -8.64 14.67
C HIS A 111 -0.02 -7.88 13.84
N TRP A 112 0.27 -6.68 13.42
CA TRP A 112 -0.64 -5.84 12.66
C TRP A 112 -0.51 -6.15 11.17
N GLN A 113 -1.64 -6.37 10.54
CA GLN A 113 -1.70 -6.78 9.15
C GLN A 113 -1.68 -5.57 8.22
N THR A 114 -1.11 -5.78 7.04
CA THR A 114 -1.28 -4.86 5.91
C THR A 114 -2.51 -5.29 5.13
N VAL A 115 -3.40 -4.35 4.85
CA VAL A 115 -4.54 -4.57 3.98
C VAL A 115 -4.14 -4.17 2.55
N LEU A 116 -4.35 -5.08 1.60
CA LEU A 116 -4.16 -4.83 0.18
C LEU A 116 -5.52 -4.70 -0.48
N GLN A 117 -5.87 -3.50 -0.90
CA GLN A 117 -7.07 -3.27 -1.69
C GLN A 117 -6.69 -3.32 -3.17
N LEU A 118 -7.11 -4.36 -3.87
CA LEU A 118 -6.91 -4.48 -5.31
C LEU A 118 -7.84 -3.52 -6.05
N MET A 119 -7.33 -2.90 -7.11
CA MET A 119 -8.10 -1.96 -7.94
C MET A 119 -8.84 -2.65 -9.07
N SER A 120 -8.32 -3.77 -9.55
CA SER A 120 -8.86 -4.53 -10.68
C SER A 120 -8.41 -5.99 -10.59
N ASP A 121 -9.03 -6.85 -11.37
CA ASP A 121 -8.66 -8.27 -11.46
C ASP A 121 -7.26 -8.46 -12.06
N GLU A 122 -6.84 -7.52 -12.92
CA GLU A 122 -5.50 -7.51 -13.50
C GLU A 122 -4.75 -6.23 -13.15
N PRO A 123 -3.41 -6.31 -12.94
CA PRO A 123 -2.60 -5.14 -12.68
C PRO A 123 -2.63 -4.13 -13.83
N LEU A 124 -2.84 -2.86 -13.50
CA LEU A 124 -2.88 -1.76 -14.46
C LEU A 124 -1.47 -1.31 -14.84
N ALA A 125 -1.18 -1.19 -16.14
CA ALA A 125 0.06 -0.58 -16.58
C ALA A 125 0.09 0.91 -16.22
N VAL A 126 1.24 1.40 -15.76
CA VAL A 126 1.50 2.80 -15.43
C VAL A 126 2.79 3.28 -16.07
N GLU A 127 2.84 4.56 -16.43
CA GLU A 127 3.98 5.19 -17.08
C GLU A 127 4.41 6.46 -16.31
N PRO A 128 5.68 6.90 -16.45
CA PRO A 128 6.09 8.18 -15.91
C PRO A 128 5.24 9.32 -16.48
N GLY A 129 4.71 10.17 -15.61
CA GLY A 129 3.77 11.24 -15.94
C GLY A 129 2.32 10.91 -15.51
N ASP A 130 1.99 9.65 -15.37
CA ASP A 130 0.68 9.25 -14.83
C ASP A 130 0.53 9.70 -13.36
N SER A 131 -0.71 9.80 -12.91
CA SER A 131 -1.04 9.92 -11.49
C SER A 131 -2.07 8.88 -11.07
N VAL A 132 -1.93 8.37 -9.85
CA VAL A 132 -2.87 7.43 -9.24
C VAL A 132 -3.62 8.14 -8.14
N SER A 133 -4.95 8.18 -8.24
CA SER A 133 -5.81 8.82 -7.25
C SER A 133 -6.64 7.79 -6.52
N PHE A 134 -6.82 7.98 -5.21
CA PHE A 134 -7.70 7.19 -4.36
C PHE A 134 -8.60 8.12 -3.54
N ASP A 135 -9.89 7.80 -3.52
CA ASP A 135 -10.87 8.40 -2.63
C ASP A 135 -11.23 7.38 -1.55
N PHE A 136 -10.98 7.76 -0.32
CA PHE A 136 -11.24 6.95 0.86
C PHE A 136 -12.38 7.57 1.67
N GLU A 137 -13.33 6.74 2.10
CA GLU A 137 -14.39 7.14 3.01
C GLU A 137 -14.49 6.11 4.15
N ALA A 138 -14.24 6.55 5.38
CA ALA A 138 -14.53 5.79 6.59
C ALA A 138 -15.89 6.22 7.15
N ARG A 139 -16.76 5.27 7.42
CA ARG A 139 -18.08 5.48 8.05
C ARG A 139 -18.13 4.70 9.36
N PRO A 140 -17.89 5.40 10.49
CA PRO A 140 -18.07 4.79 11.80
C PRO A 140 -19.53 4.39 12.01
N GLU A 141 -19.75 3.18 12.49
CA GLU A 141 -21.07 2.73 12.86
C GLU A 141 -21.43 3.26 14.25
N LYS A 142 -22.68 3.72 14.44
CA LYS A 142 -23.15 4.25 15.73
C LYS A 142 -23.20 3.19 16.83
N ALA A 143 -23.28 1.92 16.48
CA ALA A 143 -23.26 0.83 17.43
C ALA A 143 -21.83 0.41 17.73
N VAL A 144 -21.42 0.48 19.00
CA VAL A 144 -20.08 0.11 19.50
C VAL A 144 -19.67 -1.32 19.09
N THR A 145 -20.64 -2.17 18.75
CA THR A 145 -20.41 -3.57 18.34
C THR A 145 -20.15 -3.76 16.85
N LYS A 146 -20.27 -2.71 16.05
CA LYS A 146 -20.06 -2.81 14.61
C LYS A 146 -18.76 -2.13 14.18
N ALA A 147 -18.03 -2.81 13.31
CA ALA A 147 -16.81 -2.26 12.73
C ALA A 147 -17.11 -1.06 11.80
N THR A 148 -16.17 -0.14 11.73
CA THR A 148 -16.20 0.95 10.75
C THR A 148 -16.23 0.37 9.33
N THR A 149 -17.11 0.90 8.51
CA THR A 149 -17.17 0.53 7.09
C THR A 149 -16.26 1.46 6.30
N TYR A 150 -15.43 0.86 5.45
CA TYR A 150 -14.52 1.60 4.58
C TYR A 150 -14.97 1.46 3.13
N LYS A 151 -14.95 2.58 2.41
CA LYS A 151 -15.10 2.60 0.95
C LYS A 151 -13.83 3.18 0.34
N LEU A 152 -13.38 2.53 -0.71
CA LEU A 152 -12.24 2.98 -1.50
C LEU A 152 -12.66 3.02 -2.97
N GLY A 153 -12.40 4.13 -3.61
CA GLY A 153 -12.47 4.30 -5.06
C GLY A 153 -11.14 4.83 -5.56
N GLY A 154 -10.87 4.72 -6.84
CA GLY A 154 -9.65 5.27 -7.39
C GLY A 154 -9.43 4.91 -8.84
N GLY A 155 -8.36 5.43 -9.41
CA GLY A 155 -8.00 5.18 -10.80
C GLY A 155 -6.67 5.78 -11.18
N VAL A 156 -6.25 5.45 -12.41
CA VAL A 156 -5.05 6.01 -13.05
C VAL A 156 -5.50 7.12 -13.99
N GLN A 157 -4.92 8.30 -13.83
CA GLN A 157 -5.02 9.41 -14.76
C GLN A 157 -3.74 9.47 -15.60
N ARG A 158 -3.90 9.50 -16.91
CA ARG A 158 -2.77 9.58 -17.85
C ARG A 158 -2.22 11.00 -17.88
N GLY A 159 -0.89 11.10 -17.85
CA GLY A 159 -0.17 12.34 -17.97
C GLY A 159 0.01 12.82 -19.40
#